data_8407d5ec9c75c6fd46266066a9d19973
#
_entry.id   8407d5ec9c75c6fd46266066a9d19973
#
_cell.length_a   1.000
_cell.length_b   1.000
_cell.length_c   1.000
_cell.angle_alpha   90.00
_cell.angle_beta   90.00
_cell.angle_gamma   90.00
#
_symmetry.space_group_name_H-M   'P 1'
#
loop_
_entity.id
_entity.type
_entity.pdbx_description
1 polymer ?
#
loop_
_entity_poly.entity_id
_entity_poly.type
_entity_poly.pdbx_seq_one_letter_code
_entity_poly.pdbx_strand_id
1 'polypeptide(L)'
;MSIKINYSNKVSDKSLTNIVLFTDEKFNINSLKKYLSNLEFFYISDLLKNSDLKKDLLFFEINSKKTIFLVSIKKDLKNSDIENLGAKFHNYINYDKKNNYFINSNTINSKTENFVGYFLHGLKLKSYEFNIYKSKKEKRLISINIFGDKNKISVQNQLRFKALEEGSFFARDLVSEPGNILHPD
;
A
#
# COMPACT_ATOMS: atom_id res chain seq x y z
N MET A 1 9.89 3.45 -11.36
CA MET A 1 8.49 3.75 -10.97
C MET A 1 8.50 4.78 -9.85
N SER A 2 7.57 5.78 -9.85
CA SER A 2 7.47 6.75 -8.75
C SER A 2 6.11 6.65 -8.07
N ILE A 3 6.09 6.79 -6.74
CA ILE A 3 4.86 6.71 -5.93
C ILE A 3 4.61 8.07 -5.28
N LYS A 4 3.44 8.65 -5.56
CA LYS A 4 2.93 9.86 -4.92
C LYS A 4 1.88 9.49 -3.88
N ILE A 5 2.04 9.96 -2.66
CA ILE A 5 1.10 9.75 -1.56
C ILE A 5 0.31 11.04 -1.36
N ASN A 6 -1.01 10.93 -1.36
CA ASN A 6 -1.92 12.03 -1.12
C ASN A 6 -2.82 11.71 0.08
N TYR A 7 -2.98 12.66 0.98
CA TYR A 7 -3.86 12.56 2.14
C TYR A 7 -5.10 13.41 1.90
N SER A 8 -6.28 12.79 1.95
CA SER A 8 -7.55 13.48 1.74
C SER A 8 -8.54 13.10 2.83
N ASN A 9 -9.32 14.07 3.30
CA ASN A 9 -10.36 13.79 4.28
C ASN A 9 -11.62 13.21 3.63
N LYS A 10 -11.85 13.48 2.35
CA LYS A 10 -13.04 13.04 1.62
C LYS A 10 -12.66 12.60 0.21
N VAL A 11 -13.17 11.46 -0.20
CA VAL A 11 -13.11 10.96 -1.57
C VAL A 11 -14.54 10.69 -1.99
N SER A 12 -14.93 11.11 -3.20
CA SER A 12 -16.27 10.79 -3.72
C SER A 12 -16.33 9.30 -4.06
N ASP A 13 -17.40 8.61 -3.66
CA ASP A 13 -17.59 7.17 -3.90
C ASP A 13 -17.48 6.79 -5.39
N LYS A 14 -17.86 7.72 -6.27
CA LYS A 14 -17.80 7.53 -7.74
C LYS A 14 -16.37 7.45 -8.29
N SER A 15 -15.37 7.95 -7.55
CA SER A 15 -13.95 7.95 -7.97
C SER A 15 -13.17 6.73 -7.47
N LEU A 16 -13.76 5.91 -6.58
CA LEU A 16 -13.10 4.77 -5.97
C LEU A 16 -12.97 3.60 -6.96
N THR A 17 -11.84 3.51 -7.63
CA THR A 17 -11.57 2.44 -8.61
C THR A 17 -10.85 1.25 -7.97
N ASN A 18 -9.69 1.47 -7.37
CA ASN A 18 -8.88 0.41 -6.74
C ASN A 18 -8.81 0.71 -5.26
N ILE A 19 -9.65 0.05 -4.47
CA ILE A 19 -9.79 0.31 -3.04
C ILE A 19 -9.05 -0.72 -2.21
N VAL A 20 -8.31 -0.26 -1.21
CA VAL A 20 -7.62 -1.10 -0.22
C VAL A 20 -8.38 -1.01 1.09
N LEU A 21 -8.85 -2.16 1.55
CA LEU A 21 -9.57 -2.34 2.80
C LEU A 21 -8.81 -3.31 3.69
N PHE A 22 -8.88 -3.09 4.99
CA PHE A 22 -8.21 -3.93 5.98
C PHE A 22 -9.22 -4.80 6.71
N THR A 23 -8.85 -6.05 6.95
CA THR A 23 -9.67 -7.06 7.61
C THR A 23 -8.90 -7.73 8.74
N ASP A 24 -9.55 -8.58 9.50
CA ASP A 24 -8.87 -9.50 10.43
C ASP A 24 -8.16 -10.65 9.67
N GLU A 25 -7.44 -11.47 10.41
CA GLU A 25 -6.68 -12.62 9.88
C GLU A 25 -7.54 -13.70 9.20
N LYS A 26 -8.85 -13.69 9.44
CA LYS A 26 -9.83 -14.61 8.83
C LYS A 26 -10.54 -14.02 7.61
N PHE A 27 -10.15 -12.83 7.19
CA PHE A 27 -10.80 -12.08 6.12
C PHE A 27 -12.30 -11.87 6.33
N ASN A 28 -12.71 -11.60 7.59
CA ASN A 28 -14.10 -11.28 7.89
C ASN A 28 -14.45 -9.88 7.34
N ILE A 29 -15.31 -9.85 6.32
CA ILE A 29 -15.69 -8.62 5.62
C ILE A 29 -16.99 -7.98 6.16
N ASN A 30 -17.61 -8.51 7.22
CA ASN A 30 -18.88 -7.98 7.73
C ASN A 30 -18.78 -6.50 8.12
N SER A 31 -17.66 -6.08 8.72
CA SER A 31 -17.39 -4.68 9.08
C SER A 31 -17.21 -3.77 7.85
N LEU A 32 -16.91 -4.34 6.70
CA LEU A 32 -16.66 -3.63 5.44
C LEU A 32 -17.93 -3.38 4.64
N LYS A 33 -19.08 -3.94 5.02
CA LYS A 33 -20.35 -3.85 4.30
C LYS A 33 -20.75 -2.40 3.97
N LYS A 34 -20.40 -1.43 4.82
CA LYS A 34 -20.68 -0.01 4.59
C LYS A 34 -19.80 0.66 3.51
N TYR A 35 -18.73 0.00 3.09
CA TYR A 35 -17.78 0.49 2.06
C TYR A 35 -17.92 -0.28 0.73
N LEU A 36 -18.78 -1.28 0.69
CA LEU A 36 -19.03 -2.14 -0.46
C LEU A 36 -20.51 -2.05 -0.84
N SER A 37 -20.81 -2.11 -2.13
CA SER A 37 -22.20 -2.34 -2.55
C SER A 37 -22.64 -3.74 -2.17
N ASN A 38 -23.95 -3.99 -2.12
CA ASN A 38 -24.47 -5.32 -1.81
C ASN A 38 -23.96 -6.38 -2.80
N LEU A 39 -23.89 -6.06 -4.09
CA LEU A 39 -23.38 -6.96 -5.12
C LEU A 39 -21.90 -7.29 -4.90
N GLU A 40 -21.07 -6.29 -4.63
CA GLU A 40 -19.64 -6.49 -4.33
C GLU A 40 -19.42 -7.31 -3.07
N PHE A 41 -20.21 -7.05 -2.03
CA PHE A 41 -20.13 -7.80 -0.78
C PHE A 41 -20.46 -9.28 -0.98
N PHE A 42 -21.54 -9.61 -1.67
CA PHE A 42 -21.92 -11.00 -1.97
C PHE A 42 -20.89 -11.68 -2.88
N TYR A 43 -20.44 -11.00 -3.91
CA TYR A 43 -19.42 -11.51 -4.83
C TYR A 43 -18.12 -11.86 -4.11
N ILE A 44 -17.58 -10.92 -3.30
CA ILE A 44 -16.36 -11.16 -2.53
C ILE A 44 -16.57 -12.24 -1.47
N SER A 45 -17.71 -12.27 -0.79
CA SER A 45 -18.04 -13.29 0.20
C SER A 45 -18.02 -14.70 -0.40
N ASP A 46 -18.47 -14.85 -1.63
CA ASP A 46 -18.48 -16.13 -2.32
C ASP A 46 -17.06 -16.54 -2.75
N LEU A 47 -16.29 -15.63 -3.33
CA LEU A 47 -14.90 -15.88 -3.71
C LEU A 47 -14.00 -16.22 -2.50
N LEU A 48 -14.24 -15.61 -1.36
CA LEU A 48 -13.48 -15.90 -0.12
C LEU A 48 -13.62 -17.35 0.35
N LYS A 49 -14.74 -18.03 0.08
CA LYS A 49 -14.93 -19.44 0.44
C LYS A 49 -13.91 -20.36 -0.24
N ASN A 50 -13.45 -20.00 -1.42
CA ASN A 50 -12.50 -20.76 -2.23
C ASN A 50 -11.09 -20.13 -2.26
N SER A 51 -10.87 -19.07 -1.50
CA SER A 51 -9.59 -18.36 -1.46
C SER A 51 -8.64 -18.94 -0.43
N ASP A 52 -7.33 -18.86 -0.71
CA ASP A 52 -6.30 -19.20 0.27
C ASP A 52 -6.17 -18.11 1.34
N LEU A 53 -6.86 -18.30 2.45
CA LEU A 53 -6.88 -17.37 3.58
C LEU A 53 -5.56 -17.31 4.38
N LYS A 54 -4.54 -18.11 4.02
CA LYS A 54 -3.19 -18.02 4.61
C LYS A 54 -2.39 -16.84 4.06
N LYS A 55 -2.83 -16.28 2.93
CA LYS A 55 -2.20 -15.09 2.35
C LYS A 55 -2.50 -13.86 3.21
N ASP A 56 -1.55 -12.93 3.25
CA ASP A 56 -1.74 -11.66 3.96
C ASP A 56 -2.50 -10.62 3.14
N LEU A 57 -2.66 -10.84 1.84
CA LEU A 57 -3.34 -9.95 0.93
C LEU A 57 -4.06 -10.74 -0.17
N LEU A 58 -5.32 -10.41 -0.38
CA LEU A 58 -6.17 -10.90 -1.47
C LEU A 58 -6.64 -9.72 -2.31
N PHE A 59 -6.90 -9.95 -3.58
CA PHE A 59 -7.51 -8.94 -4.46
C PHE A 59 -8.60 -9.58 -5.31
N PHE A 60 -9.63 -8.79 -5.56
CA PHE A 60 -10.81 -9.21 -6.32
C PHE A 60 -11.10 -8.17 -7.41
N GLU A 61 -11.02 -8.59 -8.65
CA GLU A 61 -11.39 -7.77 -9.78
C GLU A 61 -12.92 -7.78 -9.93
N ILE A 62 -13.54 -6.64 -9.65
CA ILE A 62 -14.98 -6.48 -9.76
C ILE A 62 -15.37 -6.24 -11.23
N ASN A 63 -14.55 -5.46 -11.92
CA ASN A 63 -14.64 -5.20 -13.35
C ASN A 63 -13.29 -4.63 -13.85
N SER A 64 -13.22 -4.34 -15.15
CA SER A 64 -11.99 -3.79 -15.77
C SER A 64 -11.45 -2.50 -15.13
N LYS A 65 -12.29 -1.76 -14.40
CA LYS A 65 -11.92 -0.47 -13.78
C LYS A 65 -11.76 -0.54 -12.26
N LYS A 66 -12.36 -1.54 -11.60
CA LYS A 66 -12.43 -1.61 -10.14
C LYS A 66 -11.85 -2.91 -9.61
N THR A 67 -10.88 -2.79 -8.71
CA THR A 67 -10.31 -3.89 -7.93
C THR A 67 -10.43 -3.57 -6.45
N ILE A 68 -10.79 -4.56 -5.65
CA ILE A 68 -10.84 -4.47 -4.19
C ILE A 68 -9.71 -5.32 -3.63
N PHE A 69 -8.85 -4.69 -2.84
CA PHE A 69 -7.76 -5.33 -2.12
C PHE A 69 -8.18 -5.50 -0.66
N LEU A 70 -8.05 -6.70 -0.15
CA LEU A 70 -8.22 -7.02 1.26
C LEU A 70 -6.86 -7.33 1.87
N VAL A 71 -6.47 -6.55 2.86
CA VAL A 71 -5.21 -6.73 3.60
C VAL A 71 -5.54 -7.27 4.98
N SER A 72 -4.98 -8.42 5.32
CA SER A 72 -5.17 -9.08 6.60
C SER A 72 -4.34 -8.43 7.69
N ILE A 73 -4.97 -8.04 8.79
CA ILE A 73 -4.31 -7.56 10.01
C ILE A 73 -4.36 -8.67 11.05
N LYS A 74 -3.20 -9.23 11.37
CA LYS A 74 -3.04 -10.20 12.47
C LYS A 74 -3.00 -9.49 13.81
N LYS A 75 -3.27 -10.21 14.89
CA LYS A 75 -3.05 -9.72 16.24
C LYS A 75 -1.56 -9.50 16.48
N ASP A 76 -1.23 -8.48 17.27
CA ASP A 76 0.13 -8.21 17.76
C ASP A 76 1.20 -8.03 16.67
N LEU A 77 0.82 -7.36 15.55
CA LEU A 77 1.76 -6.99 14.50
C LEU A 77 2.84 -6.03 15.02
N LYS A 78 4.10 -6.35 14.74
CA LYS A 78 5.21 -5.43 14.90
C LYS A 78 5.24 -4.43 13.74
N ASN A 79 5.95 -3.32 13.92
CA ASN A 79 6.10 -2.30 12.86
C ASN A 79 6.67 -2.89 11.57
N SER A 80 7.67 -3.79 11.68
CA SER A 80 8.26 -4.51 10.56
C SER A 80 7.27 -5.40 9.80
N ASP A 81 6.29 -5.98 10.48
CA ASP A 81 5.26 -6.81 9.83
C ASP A 81 4.33 -5.93 9.00
N ILE A 82 4.00 -4.73 9.51
CA ILE A 82 3.18 -3.75 8.79
C ILE A 82 3.93 -3.22 7.56
N GLU A 83 5.23 -2.95 7.68
CA GLU A 83 6.08 -2.58 6.55
C GLU A 83 6.11 -3.70 5.50
N ASN A 84 6.22 -4.96 5.93
CA ASN A 84 6.15 -6.12 5.03
C ASN A 84 4.80 -6.22 4.30
N LEU A 85 3.67 -5.89 4.96
CA LEU A 85 2.36 -5.82 4.28
C LEU A 85 2.36 -4.75 3.19
N GLY A 86 2.92 -3.58 3.45
CA GLY A 86 3.10 -2.52 2.47
C GLY A 86 3.97 -2.93 1.29
N ALA A 87 5.08 -3.63 1.56
CA ALA A 87 5.97 -4.17 0.53
C ALA A 87 5.27 -5.26 -0.32
N LYS A 88 4.45 -6.12 0.28
CA LYS A 88 3.62 -7.09 -0.44
C LYS A 88 2.59 -6.41 -1.32
N PHE A 89 1.93 -5.36 -0.83
CA PHE A 89 1.01 -4.57 -1.64
C PHE A 89 1.72 -3.94 -2.84
N HIS A 90 2.95 -3.43 -2.67
CA HIS A 90 3.75 -2.94 -3.79
C HIS A 90 3.92 -3.97 -4.90
N ASN A 91 4.17 -5.23 -4.58
CA ASN A 91 4.33 -6.28 -5.59
C ASN A 91 3.08 -6.40 -6.49
N TYR A 92 1.87 -6.30 -5.91
CA TYR A 92 0.63 -6.33 -6.69
C TYR A 92 0.49 -5.12 -7.59
N ILE A 93 0.69 -3.90 -7.07
CA ILE A 93 0.54 -2.69 -7.88
C ILE A 93 1.60 -2.56 -8.97
N ASN A 94 2.74 -3.23 -8.82
CA ASN A 94 3.79 -3.23 -9.83
C ASN A 94 3.38 -4.03 -11.08
N TYR A 95 2.62 -5.11 -10.92
CA TYR A 95 2.08 -5.90 -12.03
C TYR A 95 0.80 -5.32 -12.62
N ASP A 96 0.02 -4.59 -11.84
CA ASP A 96 -1.21 -3.96 -12.29
C ASP A 96 -0.89 -2.72 -13.14
N LYS A 97 -1.57 -2.55 -14.27
CA LYS A 97 -1.43 -1.36 -15.14
C LYS A 97 -2.15 -0.11 -14.61
N LYS A 98 -2.91 -0.24 -13.52
CA LYS A 98 -3.66 0.85 -12.90
C LYS A 98 -2.75 1.77 -12.12
N ASN A 99 -3.06 3.07 -12.09
CA ASN A 99 -2.18 4.09 -11.51
C ASN A 99 -2.75 4.78 -10.27
N ASN A 100 -4.02 4.54 -9.93
CA ASN A 100 -4.67 5.18 -8.77
C ASN A 100 -5.19 4.13 -7.80
N TYR A 101 -4.79 4.24 -6.55
CA TYR A 101 -5.23 3.36 -5.46
C TYR A 101 -5.74 4.19 -4.29
N PHE A 102 -6.74 3.70 -3.60
CA PHE A 102 -7.43 4.38 -2.51
C PHE A 102 -7.36 3.52 -1.25
N ILE A 103 -6.67 3.98 -0.23
CA ILE A 103 -6.54 3.29 1.06
C ILE A 103 -7.56 3.86 2.03
N ASN A 104 -8.48 3.02 2.52
CA ASN A 104 -9.45 3.40 3.53
C ASN A 104 -8.92 3.15 4.93
N SER A 105 -8.42 4.17 5.59
CA SER A 105 -7.86 4.09 6.94
C SER A 105 -8.90 3.79 8.02
N ASN A 106 -10.18 4.03 7.77
CA ASN A 106 -11.26 3.70 8.71
C ASN A 106 -11.46 2.20 8.91
N THR A 107 -10.96 1.36 8.00
CA THR A 107 -11.07 -0.09 8.08
C THR A 107 -9.96 -0.73 8.91
N ILE A 108 -8.93 0.03 9.28
CA ILE A 108 -7.81 -0.45 10.08
C ILE A 108 -8.28 -0.65 11.53
N ASN A 109 -8.27 -1.89 11.98
CA ASN A 109 -8.52 -2.26 13.36
C ASN A 109 -7.23 -2.85 13.96
N SER A 110 -6.28 -1.97 14.26
CA SER A 110 -5.00 -2.31 14.89
C SER A 110 -4.77 -1.42 16.11
N LYS A 111 -4.10 -1.98 17.13
CA LYS A 111 -3.63 -1.23 18.29
C LYS A 111 -2.31 -0.49 18.00
N THR A 112 -1.64 -0.83 16.90
CA THR A 112 -0.34 -0.25 16.55
C THR A 112 -0.53 1.18 16.07
N GLU A 113 0.10 2.10 16.78
CA GLU A 113 0.13 3.51 16.38
C GLU A 113 0.82 3.67 15.01
N ASN A 114 0.39 4.67 14.25
CA ASN A 114 0.95 4.99 12.93
C ASN A 114 0.94 3.83 11.91
N PHE A 115 -0.02 2.91 12.02
CA PHE A 115 -0.14 1.76 11.11
C PHE A 115 -0.03 2.17 9.63
N VAL A 116 -0.79 3.18 9.21
CA VAL A 116 -0.75 3.69 7.82
C VAL A 116 0.65 4.16 7.46
N GLY A 117 1.36 4.81 8.38
CA GLY A 117 2.73 5.27 8.18
C GLY A 117 3.69 4.14 7.87
N TYR A 118 3.71 3.09 8.70
CA TYR A 118 4.54 1.91 8.46
C TYR A 118 4.17 1.17 7.19
N PHE A 119 2.88 1.02 6.91
CA PHE A 119 2.42 0.39 5.68
C PHE A 119 2.92 1.14 4.42
N LEU A 120 2.79 2.46 4.40
CA LEU A 120 3.27 3.30 3.31
C LEU A 120 4.80 3.32 3.22
N HIS A 121 5.48 3.30 4.37
CA HIS A 121 6.94 3.23 4.42
C HIS A 121 7.46 1.95 3.77
N GLY A 122 6.91 0.79 4.14
CA GLY A 122 7.28 -0.48 3.51
C GLY A 122 6.99 -0.52 2.01
N LEU A 123 5.84 0.04 1.58
CA LEU A 123 5.50 0.20 0.17
C LEU A 123 6.54 1.07 -0.57
N LYS A 124 6.96 2.19 0.03
CA LYS A 124 7.97 3.10 -0.53
C LYS A 124 9.35 2.43 -0.60
N LEU A 125 9.81 1.81 0.49
CA LEU A 125 11.10 1.12 0.52
C LEU A 125 11.19 0.01 -0.55
N LYS A 126 10.08 -0.69 -0.83
CA LYS A 126 10.01 -1.70 -1.87
C LYS A 126 10.00 -1.11 -3.28
N SER A 127 9.53 0.12 -3.45
CA SER A 127 9.46 0.79 -4.75
C SER A 127 10.80 1.35 -5.24
N TYR A 128 11.85 1.26 -4.42
CA TYR A 128 13.17 1.71 -4.81
C TYR A 128 13.70 0.95 -6.02
N GLU A 129 14.23 1.70 -6.99
CA GLU A 129 14.90 1.19 -8.17
C GLU A 129 16.12 2.04 -8.47
N PHE A 130 17.28 1.41 -8.56
CA PHE A 130 18.49 2.06 -9.04
C PHE A 130 18.45 2.18 -10.57
N ASN A 131 18.15 3.37 -11.05
CA ASN A 131 17.90 3.64 -12.48
C ASN A 131 18.81 4.72 -13.08
N ILE A 132 19.90 5.10 -12.39
CA ILE A 132 20.76 6.22 -12.79
C ILE A 132 21.35 5.98 -14.18
N TYR A 133 21.82 4.77 -14.46
CA TYR A 133 22.52 4.41 -15.70
C TYR A 133 21.61 3.75 -16.76
N LYS A 134 20.31 3.59 -16.50
CA LYS A 134 19.40 3.00 -17.48
C LYS A 134 19.08 3.99 -18.60
N SER A 135 19.29 3.58 -19.85
CA SER A 135 18.97 4.38 -21.05
C SER A 135 17.46 4.61 -21.21
N LYS A 136 16.63 3.62 -20.83
CA LYS A 136 15.15 3.74 -20.84
C LYS A 136 14.65 3.73 -19.41
N LYS A 137 14.13 4.86 -18.95
CA LYS A 137 13.49 4.98 -17.62
C LYS A 137 11.98 4.92 -17.82
N GLU A 138 11.36 3.86 -17.32
CA GLU A 138 9.89 3.83 -17.25
C GLU A 138 9.40 4.90 -16.26
N LYS A 139 8.69 5.89 -16.78
CA LYS A 139 8.08 6.97 -15.99
C LYS A 139 6.65 6.61 -15.63
N ARG A 140 6.44 5.54 -14.85
CA ARG A 140 5.12 5.25 -14.30
C ARG A 140 4.95 5.98 -12.97
N LEU A 141 3.93 6.84 -12.88
CA LEU A 141 3.53 7.51 -11.65
C LEU A 141 2.30 6.81 -11.07
N ILE A 142 2.42 6.32 -9.84
CA ILE A 142 1.33 5.71 -9.09
C ILE A 142 0.90 6.67 -7.99
N SER A 143 -0.39 6.95 -7.92
CA SER A 143 -1.00 7.76 -6.86
C SER A 143 -1.66 6.87 -5.82
N ILE A 144 -1.21 6.99 -4.58
CA ILE A 144 -1.81 6.35 -3.41
C ILE A 144 -2.57 7.44 -2.64
N ASN A 145 -3.89 7.32 -2.60
CA ASN A 145 -4.77 8.29 -1.96
C ASN A 145 -5.30 7.68 -0.65
N ILE A 146 -4.92 8.26 0.48
CA ILE A 146 -5.37 7.82 1.79
C ILE A 146 -6.57 8.67 2.20
N PHE A 147 -7.65 8.02 2.61
CA PHE A 147 -8.86 8.67 3.11
C PHE A 147 -9.38 7.97 4.36
N GLY A 148 -10.17 8.71 5.13
CA GLY A 148 -10.74 8.27 6.40
C GLY A 148 -10.37 9.19 7.54
N ASP A 149 -11.12 9.08 8.64
CA ASP A 149 -10.94 9.92 9.83
C ASP A 149 -10.13 9.24 10.93
N LYS A 150 -10.07 7.91 10.90
CA LYS A 150 -9.28 7.10 11.84
C LYS A 150 -7.87 6.83 11.28
N ASN A 151 -6.94 6.57 12.20
CA ASN A 151 -5.56 6.19 11.86
C ASN A 151 -4.83 7.21 10.95
N LYS A 152 -5.15 8.50 11.10
CA LYS A 152 -4.47 9.58 10.38
C LYS A 152 -3.01 9.66 10.81
N ILE A 153 -2.14 9.92 9.86
CA ILE A 153 -0.72 10.18 10.14
C ILE A 153 -0.55 11.67 10.41
N SER A 154 0.06 12.02 11.53
CA SER A 154 0.42 13.42 11.82
C SER A 154 1.44 13.94 10.80
N VAL A 155 1.46 15.24 10.57
CA VAL A 155 2.44 15.88 9.68
C VAL A 155 3.87 15.57 10.12
N GLN A 156 4.14 15.55 11.43
CA GLN A 156 5.45 15.19 11.98
C GLN A 156 5.86 13.77 11.60
N ASN A 157 4.94 12.79 11.70
CA ASN A 157 5.23 11.42 11.30
C ASN A 157 5.38 11.26 9.78
N GLN A 158 4.64 12.03 8.98
CA GLN A 158 4.85 12.05 7.53
C GLN A 158 6.27 12.53 7.19
N LEU A 159 6.76 13.60 7.83
CA LEU A 159 8.12 14.11 7.65
C LEU A 159 9.17 13.09 8.13
N ARG A 160 8.92 12.44 9.28
CA ARG A 160 9.82 11.38 9.79
C ARG A 160 9.95 10.23 8.81
N PHE A 161 8.85 9.67 8.31
CA PHE A 161 8.90 8.58 7.34
C PHE A 161 9.56 9.00 6.04
N LYS A 162 9.31 10.22 5.57
CA LYS A 162 9.98 10.78 4.39
C LYS A 162 11.49 10.85 4.58
N ALA A 163 11.97 11.34 5.71
CA ALA A 163 13.41 11.40 6.01
C ALA A 163 14.05 10.00 6.06
N LEU A 164 13.37 9.01 6.66
CA LEU A 164 13.84 7.62 6.68
C LEU A 164 13.91 7.01 5.27
N GLU A 165 12.93 7.30 4.41
CA GLU A 165 12.91 6.86 3.00
C GLU A 165 14.08 7.47 2.22
N GLU A 166 14.26 8.79 2.32
CA GLU A 166 15.34 9.52 1.63
C GLU A 166 16.71 9.01 2.06
N GLY A 167 16.94 8.82 3.37
CA GLY A 167 18.19 8.26 3.89
C GLY A 167 18.43 6.83 3.42
N SER A 168 17.39 5.99 3.42
CA SER A 168 17.48 4.61 2.93
C SER A 168 17.77 4.55 1.43
N PHE A 169 17.18 5.42 0.64
CA PHE A 169 17.40 5.48 -0.80
C PHE A 169 18.81 5.99 -1.10
N PHE A 170 19.24 7.04 -0.41
CA PHE A 170 20.61 7.54 -0.54
C PHE A 170 21.65 6.45 -0.23
N ALA A 171 21.49 5.71 0.87
CA ALA A 171 22.40 4.62 1.21
C ALA A 171 22.39 3.50 0.14
N ARG A 172 21.23 3.16 -0.41
CA ARG A 172 21.12 2.17 -1.50
C ARG A 172 21.73 2.68 -2.80
N ASP A 173 21.59 3.96 -3.12
CA ASP A 173 22.25 4.57 -4.27
C ASP A 173 23.75 4.44 -4.15
N LEU A 174 24.33 4.82 -3.00
CA LEU A 174 25.78 4.70 -2.76
C LEU A 174 26.29 3.26 -2.93
N VAL A 175 25.58 2.27 -2.37
CA VAL A 175 25.98 0.84 -2.48
C VAL A 175 25.83 0.34 -3.92
N SER A 176 24.93 0.93 -4.72
CA SER A 176 24.67 0.53 -6.10
C SER A 176 25.56 1.24 -7.12
N GLU A 177 26.31 2.27 -6.70
CA GLU A 177 27.26 2.95 -7.59
C GLU A 177 28.43 2.02 -7.95
N PRO A 178 28.89 2.01 -9.21
CA PRO A 178 30.04 1.25 -9.62
C PRO A 178 31.33 1.82 -9.02
N GLY A 179 32.32 0.94 -8.75
CA GLY A 179 33.57 1.29 -8.08
C GLY A 179 34.42 2.35 -8.76
N ASN A 180 34.22 2.60 -10.05
CA ASN A 180 34.87 3.69 -10.77
C ASN A 180 34.25 5.08 -10.53
N ILE A 181 33.09 5.13 -9.89
CA ILE A 181 32.41 6.36 -9.47
C ILE A 181 32.63 6.60 -7.99
N LEU A 182 32.53 5.54 -7.18
CA LEU A 182 32.64 5.57 -5.73
C LEU A 182 33.99 4.96 -5.31
N HIS A 183 35.05 5.77 -5.32
CA HIS A 183 36.34 5.41 -4.80
C HIS A 183 36.75 6.38 -3.68
N PRO A 184 37.50 5.94 -2.66
CA PRO A 184 38.09 6.83 -1.67
C PRO A 184 39.13 7.69 -2.37
N ASP A 185 39.09 9.01 -2.14
CA ASP A 185 40.15 9.96 -2.53
C ASP A 185 41.37 9.80 -1.66
#